data_30556545549933ee389e7af7cc2fb2a7
#
_entry.id   30556545549933ee389e7af7cc2fb2a7
#
_cell.length_a   1.000
_cell.length_b   1.000
_cell.length_c   1.000
_cell.angle_alpha   90.00
_cell.angle_beta   90.00
_cell.angle_gamma   90.00
#
_symmetry.space_group_name_H-M   'P 1'
#
loop_
_entity.id
_entity.type
_entity.pdbx_description
1 polymer ?
#
loop_
_entity_poly.entity_id
_entity_poly.type
_entity_poly.pdbx_seq_one_letter_code
_entity_poly.pdbx_strand_id
1 'polypeptide(L)'
;MNRFIKERPFREKILPILILFLISALVYLPLVAKLGYTHDDWYLMYAAKVKGISIFHSIFSGDRPLRAYVMMPAYLAFGENPLYYNLASYFFRLLGGISFLWALRLVWAKEKWPTLLMALLFLVYPGFLSHPNGVDYLSHPVALAFAPLSIVFTLKAILEKEKWQKLLFYILSILLGGIYLGLM
;
A
#
# COMPACT_ATOMS: atom_id res chain seq x y z
N MET A 1 -10.08 -14.03 -30.71
CA MET A 1 -10.02 -14.28 -29.26
C MET A 1 -10.22 -12.99 -28.47
N ASN A 2 -11.27 -12.21 -28.82
CA ASN A 2 -11.59 -10.89 -28.22
C ASN A 2 -12.87 -10.93 -27.36
N ARG A 3 -13.19 -12.08 -26.73
CA ARG A 3 -14.47 -12.27 -25.99
C ARG A 3 -14.39 -12.05 -24.47
N PHE A 4 -13.28 -11.60 -23.92
CA PHE A 4 -13.12 -11.58 -22.45
C PHE A 4 -13.15 -10.19 -21.79
N ILE A 5 -13.31 -9.12 -22.54
CA ILE A 5 -13.58 -7.80 -21.95
C ILE A 5 -15.06 -7.45 -22.17
N LYS A 6 -15.96 -8.31 -21.70
CA LYS A 6 -17.33 -7.86 -21.47
C LYS A 6 -17.24 -6.91 -20.26
N GLU A 7 -17.60 -5.66 -20.46
CA GLU A 7 -17.62 -4.68 -19.38
C GLU A 7 -18.44 -5.26 -18.22
N ARG A 8 -17.77 -5.56 -17.12
CA ARG A 8 -18.47 -6.06 -15.94
C ARG A 8 -19.38 -4.95 -15.45
N PRO A 9 -20.65 -5.25 -15.07
CA PRO A 9 -21.53 -4.24 -14.55
C PRO A 9 -20.89 -3.51 -13.38
N PHE A 10 -21.08 -2.20 -13.29
CA PHE A 10 -20.50 -1.31 -12.28
C PHE A 10 -20.55 -1.90 -10.86
N ARG A 11 -21.69 -2.53 -10.50
CA ARG A 11 -21.87 -3.22 -9.23
C ARG A 11 -20.84 -4.33 -8.98
N GLU A 12 -20.42 -5.08 -9.97
CA GLU A 12 -19.43 -6.16 -9.83
C GLU A 12 -18.01 -5.65 -9.57
N LYS A 13 -17.71 -4.41 -9.95
CA LYS A 13 -16.41 -3.77 -9.70
C LYS A 13 -16.38 -3.10 -8.32
N ILE A 14 -17.44 -2.42 -7.94
CA ILE A 14 -17.48 -1.57 -6.74
C ILE A 14 -17.80 -2.36 -5.46
N LEU A 15 -18.73 -3.30 -5.51
CA LEU A 15 -19.14 -4.04 -4.32
C LEU A 15 -17.97 -4.71 -3.58
N PRO A 16 -17.01 -5.39 -4.25
CA PRO A 16 -15.86 -5.96 -3.56
C PRO A 16 -14.95 -4.91 -2.91
N ILE A 17 -14.76 -3.76 -3.56
CA ILE A 17 -13.97 -2.66 -3.01
C ILE A 17 -14.65 -2.10 -1.77
N LEU A 18 -15.98 -1.93 -1.82
CA LEU A 18 -16.76 -1.49 -0.67
C LEU A 18 -16.68 -2.48 0.50
N ILE A 19 -16.72 -3.78 0.23
CA ILE A 19 -16.57 -4.81 1.27
C ILE A 19 -15.17 -4.73 1.90
N LEU A 20 -14.10 -4.62 1.10
CA LEU A 20 -12.74 -4.43 1.60
C LEU A 20 -12.64 -3.18 2.46
N PHE A 21 -13.18 -2.05 2.00
CA PHE A 21 -13.21 -0.80 2.74
C PHE A 21 -13.94 -0.93 4.09
N LEU A 22 -15.18 -1.44 4.09
CA LEU A 22 -16.00 -1.52 5.29
C LEU A 22 -15.38 -2.46 6.34
N ILE A 23 -14.92 -3.65 5.94
CA ILE A 23 -14.33 -4.61 6.87
C ILE A 23 -13.01 -4.08 7.41
N SER A 24 -12.13 -3.52 6.57
CA SER A 24 -10.88 -2.94 7.05
C SER A 24 -11.10 -1.71 7.93
N ALA A 25 -12.09 -0.87 7.61
CA ALA A 25 -12.46 0.27 8.44
C ALA A 25 -12.90 -0.17 9.83
N LEU A 26 -13.73 -1.22 9.93
CA LEU A 26 -14.15 -1.80 11.22
C LEU A 26 -12.97 -2.35 12.04
N VAL A 27 -11.95 -2.87 11.39
CA VAL A 27 -10.77 -3.44 12.07
C VAL A 27 -9.78 -2.35 12.51
N TYR A 28 -9.50 -1.37 11.66
CA TYR A 28 -8.39 -0.43 11.88
C TYR A 28 -8.81 0.94 12.42
N LEU A 29 -9.98 1.47 12.07
CA LEU A 29 -10.34 2.85 12.40
C LEU A 29 -10.85 3.08 13.84
N PRO A 30 -11.45 2.12 14.58
CA PRO A 30 -12.01 2.41 15.90
C PRO A 30 -11.00 2.97 16.90
N LEU A 31 -9.73 2.58 16.80
CA LEU A 31 -8.68 3.01 17.72
C LEU A 31 -7.71 4.03 17.11
N VAL A 32 -7.86 4.39 15.84
CA VAL A 32 -6.89 5.19 15.08
C VAL A 32 -6.56 6.52 15.77
N ALA A 33 -7.56 7.16 16.38
CA ALA A 33 -7.39 8.43 17.09
C ALA A 33 -6.75 8.30 18.47
N LYS A 34 -6.71 7.07 19.01
CA LYS A 34 -6.12 6.77 20.33
C LYS A 34 -4.68 6.26 20.23
N LEU A 35 -4.23 5.89 19.04
CA LEU A 35 -2.86 5.47 18.77
C LEU A 35 -1.96 6.70 18.74
N GLY A 36 -1.07 6.80 19.72
CA GLY A 36 -0.03 7.82 19.79
C GLY A 36 1.27 7.35 19.17
N TYR A 37 2.36 7.97 19.59
CA TYR A 37 3.71 7.52 19.24
C TYR A 37 4.10 6.30 20.07
N THR A 38 4.82 5.40 19.44
CA THR A 38 5.38 4.20 20.07
C THR A 38 6.84 4.01 19.63
N HIS A 39 7.67 3.45 20.51
CA HIS A 39 9.06 3.07 20.20
C HIS A 39 9.82 4.15 19.42
N ASP A 40 10.25 3.83 18.20
CA ASP A 40 11.09 4.66 17.35
C ASP A 40 10.39 5.89 16.79
N ASP A 41 9.05 5.95 16.84
CA ASP A 41 8.29 7.13 16.41
C ASP A 41 8.77 8.40 17.14
N TRP A 42 9.01 8.31 18.46
CA TRP A 42 9.49 9.41 19.27
C TRP A 42 10.86 9.93 18.79
N TYR A 43 11.77 9.01 18.50
CA TYR A 43 13.09 9.36 18.01
C TYR A 43 13.01 10.07 16.67
N LEU A 44 12.22 9.54 15.71
CA LEU A 44 12.08 10.10 14.39
C LEU A 44 11.47 11.51 14.43
N MET A 45 10.39 11.69 15.19
CA MET A 45 9.72 12.99 15.31
C MET A 45 10.58 14.01 16.04
N TYR A 46 11.24 13.62 17.13
CA TYR A 46 12.18 14.50 17.83
C TYR A 46 13.36 14.93 16.95
N ALA A 47 13.96 13.97 16.23
CA ALA A 47 15.08 14.26 15.33
C ALA A 47 14.65 15.24 14.21
N ALA A 48 13.50 15.04 13.61
CA ALA A 48 12.96 15.93 12.58
C ALA A 48 12.65 17.33 13.12
N LYS A 49 12.12 17.42 14.34
CA LYS A 49 11.83 18.70 15.01
C LYS A 49 13.09 19.52 15.30
N VAL A 50 14.14 18.88 15.79
CA VAL A 50 15.37 19.57 16.22
C VAL A 50 16.34 19.82 15.07
N LYS A 51 16.49 18.86 14.14
CA LYS A 51 17.49 18.91 13.07
C LYS A 51 16.90 19.19 11.68
N GLY A 52 15.58 19.32 11.59
CA GLY A 52 14.87 19.50 10.31
C GLY A 52 14.66 18.19 9.56
N ILE A 53 13.84 18.25 8.51
CA ILE A 53 13.36 17.06 7.75
C ILE A 53 14.48 16.31 7.02
N SER A 54 15.57 16.97 6.66
CA SER A 54 16.72 16.34 5.99
C SER A 54 17.38 15.24 6.83
N ILE A 55 17.15 15.22 8.14
CA ILE A 55 17.65 14.18 9.04
C ILE A 55 17.21 12.79 8.64
N PHE A 56 16.03 12.65 8.03
CA PHE A 56 15.53 11.36 7.55
C PHE A 56 16.45 10.70 6.54
N HIS A 57 17.13 11.47 5.67
CA HIS A 57 18.15 10.92 4.77
C HIS A 57 19.29 10.28 5.55
N SER A 58 19.80 10.98 6.58
CA SER A 58 20.90 10.46 7.40
C SER A 58 20.48 9.22 8.21
N ILE A 59 19.26 9.22 8.75
CA ILE A 59 18.75 8.09 9.55
C ILE A 59 18.60 6.83 8.69
N PHE A 60 18.05 6.97 7.48
CA PHE A 60 17.71 5.82 6.64
C PHE A 60 18.78 5.46 5.60
N SER A 61 19.86 6.24 5.47
CA SER A 61 20.89 6.05 4.43
C SER A 61 21.59 4.69 4.47
N GLY A 62 21.75 4.11 5.65
CA GLY A 62 22.50 2.86 5.84
C GLY A 62 21.67 1.59 5.65
N ASP A 63 20.33 1.69 5.68
CA ASP A 63 19.43 0.51 5.65
C ASP A 63 18.44 0.62 4.47
N ARG A 64 17.56 1.61 4.50
CA ARG A 64 16.42 1.73 3.57
C ARG A 64 16.29 3.15 3.04
N PRO A 65 17.16 3.59 2.13
CA PRO A 65 17.26 5.01 1.75
C PRO A 65 15.95 5.58 1.17
N LEU A 66 15.11 4.76 0.54
CA LEU A 66 13.83 5.24 0.01
C LEU A 66 12.81 5.59 1.11
N ARG A 67 12.99 5.12 2.36
CA ARG A 67 12.11 5.53 3.47
C ARG A 67 12.14 7.03 3.71
N ALA A 68 13.27 7.69 3.52
CA ALA A 68 13.38 9.15 3.63
C ALA A 68 12.38 9.87 2.70
N TYR A 69 12.21 9.37 1.47
CA TYR A 69 11.28 9.95 0.48
C TYR A 69 9.80 9.71 0.80
N VAL A 70 9.49 8.80 1.71
CA VAL A 70 8.14 8.64 2.28
C VAL A 70 7.98 9.54 3.51
N MET A 71 8.98 9.56 4.40
CA MET A 71 8.89 10.27 5.68
C MET A 71 8.96 11.79 5.53
N MET A 72 9.79 12.32 4.62
CA MET A 72 9.89 13.77 4.41
C MET A 72 8.57 14.41 3.98
N PRO A 73 7.89 13.97 2.89
CA PRO A 73 6.61 14.54 2.51
C PRO A 73 5.51 14.27 3.55
N ALA A 74 5.56 13.12 4.25
CA ALA A 74 4.62 12.84 5.32
C ALA A 74 4.78 13.83 6.48
N TYR A 75 6.00 14.12 6.91
CA TYR A 75 6.25 15.11 7.97
C TYR A 75 5.86 16.53 7.53
N LEU A 76 6.12 16.91 6.29
CA LEU A 76 5.68 18.21 5.74
C LEU A 76 4.16 18.36 5.74
N ALA A 77 3.44 17.27 5.45
CA ALA A 77 1.97 17.29 5.37
C ALA A 77 1.29 17.16 6.74
N PHE A 78 1.84 16.33 7.62
CA PHE A 78 1.20 15.89 8.87
C PHE A 78 1.83 16.49 10.14
N GLY A 79 3.04 17.01 10.02
CA GLY A 79 3.81 17.49 11.17
C GLY A 79 4.05 16.40 12.19
N GLU A 80 3.82 16.74 13.46
CA GLU A 80 4.00 15.84 14.60
C GLU A 80 2.69 15.13 15.02
N ASN A 81 1.62 15.14 14.22
CA ASN A 81 0.36 14.56 14.63
C ASN A 81 0.26 13.07 14.21
N PRO A 82 0.32 12.10 15.15
CA PRO A 82 0.33 10.67 14.85
C PRO A 82 -0.95 10.18 14.14
N LEU A 83 -2.09 10.87 14.36
CA LEU A 83 -3.36 10.51 13.73
C LEU A 83 -3.24 10.44 12.20
N TYR A 84 -2.61 11.43 11.59
CA TYR A 84 -2.52 11.48 10.12
C TYR A 84 -1.61 10.41 9.55
N TYR A 85 -0.54 10.01 10.26
CA TYR A 85 0.30 8.87 9.88
C TYR A 85 -0.47 7.56 9.96
N ASN A 86 -1.26 7.36 11.01
CA ASN A 86 -2.11 6.18 11.17
C ASN A 86 -3.18 6.10 10.07
N LEU A 87 -3.81 7.23 9.72
CA LEU A 87 -4.77 7.30 8.61
C LEU A 87 -4.11 7.03 7.25
N ALA A 88 -2.92 7.57 7.02
CA ALA A 88 -2.14 7.30 5.81
C ALA A 88 -1.75 5.81 5.73
N SER A 89 -1.30 5.22 6.84
CA SER A 89 -1.02 3.78 6.92
C SER A 89 -2.25 2.93 6.57
N TYR A 90 -3.42 3.28 7.11
CA TYR A 90 -4.68 2.61 6.76
C TYR A 90 -5.00 2.75 5.28
N PHE A 91 -4.88 3.96 4.71
CA PHE A 91 -5.13 4.21 3.30
C PHE A 91 -4.26 3.34 2.39
N PHE A 92 -2.96 3.27 2.64
CA PHE A 92 -2.04 2.43 1.85
C PHE A 92 -2.28 0.94 2.04
N ARG A 93 -2.68 0.48 3.24
CA ARG A 93 -3.14 -0.91 3.44
C ARG A 93 -4.34 -1.25 2.57
N LEU A 94 -5.35 -0.39 2.59
CA LEU A 94 -6.55 -0.57 1.76
C LEU A 94 -6.19 -0.61 0.27
N LEU A 95 -5.32 0.30 -0.17
CA LEU A 95 -4.82 0.32 -1.55
C LEU A 95 -4.09 -0.99 -1.90
N GLY A 96 -3.26 -1.50 -0.99
CA GLY A 96 -2.60 -2.80 -1.13
C GLY A 96 -3.60 -3.95 -1.26
N GLY A 97 -4.63 -3.99 -0.42
CA GLY A 97 -5.70 -4.99 -0.49
C GLY A 97 -6.50 -4.95 -1.79
N ILE A 98 -6.83 -3.75 -2.29
CA ILE A 98 -7.50 -3.55 -3.58
C ILE A 98 -6.60 -4.00 -4.74
N SER A 99 -5.33 -3.65 -4.70
CA SER A 99 -4.34 -4.04 -5.71
C SER A 99 -4.13 -5.55 -5.72
N PHE A 100 -4.10 -6.17 -4.56
CA PHE A 100 -4.00 -7.63 -4.43
C PHE A 100 -5.26 -8.32 -4.98
N LEU A 101 -6.45 -7.82 -4.64
CA LEU A 101 -7.70 -8.32 -5.25
C LEU A 101 -7.66 -8.21 -6.79
N TRP A 102 -7.12 -7.12 -7.30
CA TRP A 102 -6.99 -6.94 -8.75
C TRP A 102 -6.03 -7.96 -9.36
N ALA A 103 -4.86 -8.20 -8.76
CA ALA A 103 -3.92 -9.23 -9.19
C ALA A 103 -4.56 -10.63 -9.21
N LEU A 104 -5.25 -11.00 -8.12
CA LEU A 104 -5.96 -12.27 -8.01
C LEU A 104 -7.01 -12.44 -9.12
N ARG A 105 -7.76 -11.38 -9.44
CA ARG A 105 -8.81 -11.42 -10.48
C ARG A 105 -8.27 -11.42 -11.92
N LEU A 106 -7.02 -11.05 -12.12
CA LEU A 106 -6.35 -11.25 -13.42
C LEU A 106 -6.00 -12.73 -13.63
N VAL A 107 -5.61 -13.42 -12.57
CA VAL A 107 -5.25 -14.85 -12.62
C VAL A 107 -6.51 -15.74 -12.57
N TRP A 108 -7.39 -15.49 -11.62
CA TRP A 108 -8.60 -16.28 -11.36
C TRP A 108 -9.88 -15.49 -11.63
N ALA A 109 -10.09 -15.12 -12.88
CA ALA A 109 -11.18 -14.23 -13.29
C ALA A 109 -12.60 -14.77 -12.97
N LYS A 110 -12.77 -16.08 -12.88
CA LYS A 110 -14.06 -16.75 -12.57
C LYS A 110 -14.32 -16.86 -11.07
N GLU A 111 -13.28 -16.89 -10.26
CA GLU A 111 -13.33 -17.17 -8.82
C GLU A 111 -13.56 -15.89 -8.00
N LYS A 112 -14.80 -15.35 -8.08
CA LYS A 112 -15.13 -14.04 -7.46
C LYS A 112 -15.05 -14.04 -5.94
N TRP A 113 -15.59 -15.06 -5.29
CA TRP A 113 -15.64 -15.18 -3.83
C TRP A 113 -14.30 -15.60 -3.23
N PRO A 114 -13.63 -16.66 -3.73
CA PRO A 114 -12.30 -17.02 -3.23
C PRO A 114 -11.29 -15.86 -3.32
N THR A 115 -11.26 -15.14 -4.45
CA THR A 115 -10.34 -13.99 -4.61
C THR A 115 -10.66 -12.85 -3.66
N LEU A 116 -11.93 -12.58 -3.36
CA LEU A 116 -12.33 -11.59 -2.37
C LEU A 116 -11.93 -12.02 -0.95
N LEU A 117 -12.16 -13.28 -0.59
CA LEU A 117 -11.75 -13.82 0.72
C LEU A 117 -10.24 -13.77 0.91
N MET A 118 -9.45 -14.14 -0.09
CA MET A 118 -7.98 -14.01 -0.04
C MET A 118 -7.54 -12.56 0.17
N ALA A 119 -8.17 -11.61 -0.55
CA ALA A 119 -7.85 -10.19 -0.39
C ALA A 119 -8.26 -9.66 0.99
N LEU A 120 -9.38 -10.11 1.55
CA LEU A 120 -9.79 -9.79 2.92
C LEU A 120 -8.81 -10.34 3.94
N LEU A 121 -8.43 -11.62 3.84
CA LEU A 121 -7.45 -12.23 4.74
C LEU A 121 -6.11 -11.50 4.68
N PHE A 122 -5.64 -11.13 3.49
CA PHE A 122 -4.44 -10.33 3.32
C PHE A 122 -4.56 -8.97 4.00
N LEU A 123 -5.70 -8.28 3.83
CA LEU A 123 -5.91 -6.93 4.32
C LEU A 123 -6.02 -6.86 5.84
N VAL A 124 -6.71 -7.84 6.46
CA VAL A 124 -6.95 -7.89 7.92
C VAL A 124 -6.00 -8.84 8.64
N TYR A 125 -4.92 -9.28 8.02
CA TYR A 125 -3.98 -10.22 8.60
C TYR A 125 -3.43 -9.70 9.94
N PRO A 126 -3.53 -10.49 11.03
CA PRO A 126 -3.16 -10.05 12.37
C PRO A 126 -1.70 -9.62 12.53
N GLY A 127 -0.79 -10.16 11.73
CA GLY A 127 0.62 -9.75 11.73
C GLY A 127 0.84 -8.27 11.43
N PHE A 128 -0.08 -7.62 10.72
CA PHE A 128 -0.04 -6.18 10.51
C PHE A 128 -0.59 -5.37 11.71
N LEU A 129 -1.34 -6.00 12.59
CA LEU A 129 -1.88 -5.35 13.80
C LEU A 129 -0.83 -5.21 14.90
N SER A 130 0.28 -5.95 14.83
CA SER A 130 1.40 -5.82 15.75
C SER A 130 2.22 -4.54 15.53
N HIS A 131 1.90 -3.77 14.50
CA HIS A 131 2.57 -2.50 14.18
C HIS A 131 1.66 -1.31 14.49
N PRO A 132 1.50 -0.91 15.76
CA PRO A 132 0.80 0.31 16.11
C PRO A 132 1.59 1.58 15.75
N ASN A 133 2.83 1.43 15.27
CA ASN A 133 3.74 2.50 14.94
C ASN A 133 3.42 3.08 13.57
N GLY A 134 2.40 3.93 13.52
CA GLY A 134 1.98 4.56 12.27
C GLY A 134 3.04 5.45 11.63
N VAL A 135 3.97 5.98 12.42
CA VAL A 135 5.04 6.88 11.95
C VAL A 135 6.21 6.07 11.39
N ASP A 136 6.91 5.31 12.24
CA ASP A 136 8.09 4.55 11.82
C ASP A 136 7.76 3.53 10.72
N TYR A 137 6.65 2.82 10.87
CA TYR A 137 6.24 1.82 9.91
C TYR A 137 5.43 2.33 8.71
N LEU A 138 5.26 3.65 8.50
CA LEU A 138 4.51 4.19 7.35
C LEU A 138 5.02 3.67 6.01
N SER A 139 6.33 3.48 5.87
CA SER A 139 6.93 2.94 4.64
C SER A 139 6.48 1.51 4.31
N HIS A 140 6.12 0.70 5.31
CA HIS A 140 5.70 -0.69 5.10
C HIS A 140 4.33 -0.80 4.41
N PRO A 141 3.24 -0.14 4.85
CA PRO A 141 1.99 -0.15 4.10
C PRO A 141 2.11 0.53 2.73
N VAL A 142 2.98 1.53 2.59
CA VAL A 142 3.31 2.11 1.27
C VAL A 142 3.94 1.04 0.37
N ALA A 143 4.97 0.34 0.83
CA ALA A 143 5.59 -0.76 0.12
C ALA A 143 4.57 -1.87 -0.22
N LEU A 144 3.72 -2.23 0.76
CA LEU A 144 2.67 -3.23 0.59
C LEU A 144 1.65 -2.85 -0.49
N ALA A 145 1.40 -1.55 -0.72
CA ALA A 145 0.55 -1.10 -1.82
C ALA A 145 1.23 -1.29 -3.18
N PHE A 146 2.54 -1.03 -3.27
CA PHE A 146 3.29 -1.12 -4.53
C PHE A 146 3.59 -2.56 -4.96
N ALA A 147 3.82 -3.50 -4.03
CA ALA A 147 4.11 -4.89 -4.37
C ALA A 147 2.99 -5.55 -5.21
N PRO A 148 1.71 -5.59 -4.79
CA PRO A 148 0.65 -6.16 -5.61
C PRO A 148 0.40 -5.37 -6.91
N LEU A 149 0.59 -4.04 -6.91
CA LEU A 149 0.49 -3.24 -8.13
C LEU A 149 1.56 -3.62 -9.15
N SER A 150 2.79 -3.87 -8.72
CA SER A 150 3.86 -4.39 -9.59
C SER A 150 3.43 -5.72 -10.24
N ILE A 151 2.86 -6.64 -9.46
CA ILE A 151 2.32 -7.90 -9.97
C ILE A 151 1.19 -7.67 -10.99
N VAL A 152 0.26 -6.75 -10.70
CA VAL A 152 -0.82 -6.39 -11.64
C VAL A 152 -0.25 -5.94 -12.99
N PHE A 153 0.74 -5.05 -12.99
CA PHE A 153 1.32 -4.55 -14.24
C PHE A 153 2.15 -5.61 -14.96
N THR A 154 2.84 -6.50 -14.23
CA THR A 154 3.48 -7.69 -14.82
C THR A 154 2.47 -8.57 -15.54
N LEU A 155 1.37 -8.92 -14.89
CA LEU A 155 0.32 -9.73 -15.49
C LEU A 155 -0.32 -9.06 -16.69
N LYS A 156 -0.57 -7.75 -16.62
CA LYS A 156 -1.07 -6.97 -17.75
C LYS A 156 -0.09 -6.96 -18.91
N ALA A 157 1.21 -6.79 -18.64
CA ALA A 157 2.23 -6.85 -19.69
C ALA A 157 2.27 -8.21 -20.40
N ILE A 158 2.10 -9.31 -19.66
CA ILE A 158 2.05 -10.67 -20.25
C ILE A 158 0.80 -10.84 -21.12
N LEU A 159 -0.34 -10.30 -20.70
CA LEU A 159 -1.62 -10.46 -21.40
C LEU A 159 -1.80 -9.48 -22.57
N GLU A 160 -1.01 -8.39 -22.61
CA GLU A 160 -1.14 -7.33 -23.62
C GLU A 160 -0.52 -7.73 -24.96
N LYS A 161 -1.21 -7.36 -26.05
CA LYS A 161 -0.76 -7.64 -27.41
C LYS A 161 -0.05 -6.48 -28.07
N GLU A 162 -0.48 -5.26 -27.73
CA GLU A 162 0.08 -4.04 -28.29
C GLU A 162 1.46 -3.77 -27.70
N LYS A 163 2.49 -3.72 -28.54
CA LYS A 163 3.90 -3.64 -28.11
C LYS A 163 4.18 -2.45 -27.19
N TRP A 164 3.62 -1.27 -27.48
CA TRP A 164 3.82 -0.07 -26.66
C TRP A 164 3.18 -0.17 -25.29
N GLN A 165 1.95 -0.68 -25.21
CA GLN A 165 1.26 -0.87 -23.94
C GLN A 165 1.96 -1.94 -23.11
N LYS A 166 2.41 -3.01 -23.72
CA LYS A 166 3.20 -4.06 -23.08
C LYS A 166 4.49 -3.50 -22.48
N LEU A 167 5.24 -2.71 -23.25
CA LEU A 167 6.47 -2.07 -22.78
C LEU A 167 6.18 -1.14 -21.59
N LEU A 168 5.13 -0.30 -21.68
CA LEU A 168 4.70 0.59 -20.60
C LEU A 168 4.39 -0.19 -19.31
N PHE A 169 3.65 -1.30 -19.42
CA PHE A 169 3.32 -2.11 -18.26
C PHE A 169 4.55 -2.77 -17.65
N TYR A 170 5.53 -3.22 -18.42
CA TYR A 170 6.80 -3.71 -17.88
C TYR A 170 7.58 -2.61 -17.14
N ILE A 171 7.68 -1.42 -17.72
CA ILE A 171 8.33 -0.28 -17.07
C ILE A 171 7.65 0.04 -15.73
N LEU A 172 6.33 0.15 -15.71
CA LEU A 172 5.56 0.40 -14.49
C LEU A 172 5.77 -0.71 -13.45
N SER A 173 5.79 -1.97 -13.88
CA SER A 173 6.05 -3.10 -12.99
C SER A 173 7.43 -3.01 -12.34
N ILE A 174 8.47 -2.75 -13.13
CA ILE A 174 9.85 -2.64 -12.65
C ILE A 174 9.98 -1.45 -11.67
N LEU A 175 9.41 -0.29 -12.02
CA LEU A 175 9.45 0.89 -11.15
C LEU A 175 8.76 0.64 -9.81
N LEU A 176 7.55 0.08 -9.81
CA LEU A 176 6.80 -0.21 -8.59
C LEU A 176 7.47 -1.30 -7.74
N GLY A 177 8.01 -2.34 -8.40
CA GLY A 177 8.79 -3.37 -7.73
C GLY A 177 10.09 -2.83 -7.12
N GLY A 178 10.77 -1.93 -7.82
CA GLY A 178 11.96 -1.24 -7.31
C GLY A 178 11.66 -0.35 -6.10
N ILE A 179 10.54 0.39 -6.13
CA ILE A 179 10.08 1.18 -4.98
C ILE A 179 9.79 0.26 -3.79
N TYR A 180 9.08 -0.84 -4.00
CA TYR A 180 8.81 -1.83 -2.95
C TYR A 180 10.12 -2.32 -2.30
N LEU A 181 11.08 -2.77 -3.11
CA LEU A 181 12.36 -3.29 -2.60
C LEU A 181 13.18 -2.24 -1.86
N GLY A 182 13.16 -0.98 -2.31
CA GLY A 182 13.90 0.09 -1.66
C GLY A 182 13.24 0.63 -0.37
N LEU A 183 11.97 0.29 -0.12
CA LEU A 183 11.25 0.65 1.10
C LEU A 183 11.31 -0.44 2.19
N MET A 184 11.58 -1.70 1.79
CA MET A 184 11.64 -2.88 2.69
C MET A 184 13.05 -3.17 3.14
#